data_6bc5feb7326b83d40ef76464b07c85c3
#
_entry.id   6bc5feb7326b83d40ef76464b07c85c3
#
_cell.length_a   1.000
_cell.length_b   1.000
_cell.length_c   1.000
_cell.angle_alpha   90.00
_cell.angle_beta   90.00
_cell.angle_gamma   90.00
#
_symmetry.space_group_name_H-M   'P 1'
#
loop_
_entity.id
_entity.type
_entity.pdbx_description
1 polymer ?
#
loop_
_entity_poly.entity_id
_entity_poly.type
_entity_poly.pdbx_seq_one_letter_code
_entity_poly.pdbx_strand_id
1 'polypeptide(L)'
;GLEPSGEGPVLLASKPGGATDGLREIGRHQGLWRYTEGQRKGLGIAHSEPLYVLRKDRADNALIVGPRALLGMRACLTGPANILVPPEHWPEDVLARLRHRQRAVSAQAVLDGERLRITLEAPQFPSAPGQVAALYDAGGRVLAGGVVEEIR
;
A
#
# COMPACT_ATOMS: atom_id res chain seq x y z
N GLY A 1 0.36 4.27 -16.51
CA GLY A 1 -0.33 3.77 -17.67
C GLY A 1 -1.84 3.77 -17.52
N LEU A 2 -2.50 3.49 -18.58
CA LEU A 2 -3.96 3.39 -18.58
C LEU A 2 -4.40 2.08 -17.91
N GLU A 3 -5.44 2.16 -17.09
CA GLU A 3 -6.04 0.97 -16.53
C GLU A 3 -6.76 0.15 -17.60
N PRO A 4 -6.78 -1.18 -17.49
CA PRO A 4 -7.63 -2.00 -18.33
C PRO A 4 -9.08 -1.54 -18.21
N SER A 5 -9.79 -1.44 -19.35
CA SER A 5 -11.17 -0.94 -19.39
C SER A 5 -12.22 -2.03 -19.39
N GLY A 6 -11.80 -3.28 -19.50
CA GLY A 6 -12.70 -4.42 -19.63
C GLY A 6 -13.09 -5.07 -18.30
N GLU A 7 -14.08 -5.94 -18.41
CA GLU A 7 -14.51 -6.79 -17.32
C GLU A 7 -13.39 -7.74 -16.88
N GLY A 8 -13.34 -8.04 -15.59
CA GLY A 8 -12.37 -8.96 -15.03
C GLY A 8 -12.82 -9.57 -13.72
N PRO A 9 -12.03 -10.48 -13.14
CA PRO A 9 -12.41 -11.17 -11.92
C PRO A 9 -12.30 -10.29 -10.68
N VAL A 10 -13.18 -10.54 -9.72
CA VAL A 10 -13.04 -10.05 -8.35
C VAL A 10 -12.57 -11.22 -7.50
N LEU A 11 -11.42 -11.09 -6.88
CA LEU A 11 -10.76 -12.14 -6.12
C LEU A 11 -10.81 -11.83 -4.62
N LEU A 12 -11.14 -12.85 -3.82
CA LEU A 12 -11.24 -12.72 -2.38
C LEU A 12 -9.92 -13.11 -1.72
N ALA A 13 -9.33 -12.17 -0.99
CA ALA A 13 -8.17 -12.43 -0.15
C ALA A 13 -8.60 -12.79 1.26
N SER A 14 -7.97 -13.80 1.85
CA SER A 14 -8.17 -14.22 3.25
C SER A 14 -6.94 -14.03 4.11
N LYS A 15 -5.82 -13.69 3.50
CA LYS A 15 -4.52 -13.48 4.16
C LYS A 15 -3.85 -12.23 3.63
N PRO A 16 -3.02 -11.55 4.43
CA PRO A 16 -2.16 -10.48 3.92
C PRO A 16 -1.20 -11.05 2.88
N GLY A 17 -0.90 -10.26 1.87
CA GLY A 17 0.10 -10.64 0.87
C GLY A 17 -0.28 -10.19 -0.52
N GLY A 18 0.70 -10.27 -1.42
CA GLY A 18 0.61 -9.66 -2.73
C GLY A 18 0.21 -10.58 -3.88
N ALA A 19 0.32 -11.89 -3.72
CA ALA A 19 0.06 -12.82 -4.81
C ALA A 19 -1.43 -12.91 -5.12
N THR A 20 -1.77 -12.92 -6.40
CA THR A 20 -3.14 -13.15 -6.87
C THR A 20 -3.42 -14.61 -7.17
N ASP A 21 -2.37 -15.40 -7.31
CA ASP A 21 -2.50 -16.83 -7.57
C ASP A 21 -3.16 -17.54 -6.38
N GLY A 22 -4.14 -18.37 -6.67
CA GLY A 22 -4.83 -19.17 -5.67
C GLY A 22 -5.94 -18.44 -4.92
N LEU A 23 -6.20 -17.17 -5.23
CA LEU A 23 -7.34 -16.46 -4.66
C LEU A 23 -8.64 -16.91 -5.35
N ARG A 24 -9.71 -17.00 -4.57
CA ARG A 24 -11.00 -17.42 -5.09
C ARG A 24 -11.71 -16.28 -5.81
N GLU A 25 -12.19 -16.55 -7.01
CA GLU A 25 -13.05 -15.61 -7.73
C GLU A 25 -14.45 -15.63 -7.12
N ILE A 26 -14.95 -14.46 -6.73
CA ILE A 26 -16.27 -14.31 -6.11
C ILE A 26 -17.20 -13.41 -6.90
N GLY A 27 -16.74 -12.85 -8.00
CA GLY A 27 -17.56 -11.98 -8.84
C GLY A 27 -16.77 -11.45 -10.01
N ARG A 28 -17.41 -10.52 -10.75
CA ARG A 28 -16.81 -9.86 -11.89
C ARG A 28 -16.96 -8.35 -11.73
N HIS A 29 -15.92 -7.61 -12.07
CA HIS A 29 -15.98 -6.14 -12.12
C HIS A 29 -16.14 -5.66 -13.56
N GLN A 30 -16.65 -4.45 -13.70
CA GLN A 30 -16.92 -3.84 -15.02
C GLN A 30 -15.81 -2.90 -15.49
N GLY A 31 -14.67 -2.94 -14.84
CA GLY A 31 -13.52 -2.10 -15.15
C GLY A 31 -12.88 -1.58 -13.87
N LEU A 32 -11.55 -1.72 -13.74
CA LEU A 32 -10.84 -1.32 -12.52
C LEU A 32 -10.99 0.18 -12.22
N TRP A 33 -11.18 1.00 -13.24
CA TRP A 33 -11.34 2.45 -13.08
C TRP A 33 -12.55 2.85 -12.24
N ARG A 34 -13.51 1.95 -12.06
CA ARG A 34 -14.73 2.19 -11.26
C ARG A 34 -14.50 2.09 -9.76
N TYR A 35 -13.35 1.60 -9.33
CA TYR A 35 -13.11 1.25 -7.94
C TYR A 35 -11.96 2.05 -7.37
N THR A 36 -12.00 2.24 -6.04
CA THR A 36 -10.95 2.93 -5.28
C THR A 36 -10.52 2.04 -4.12
N GLU A 37 -9.24 1.96 -3.85
CA GLU A 37 -8.73 1.22 -2.68
C GLU A 37 -9.38 1.76 -1.41
N GLY A 38 -9.80 0.85 -0.53
CA GLY A 38 -10.55 1.17 0.67
C GLY A 38 -12.06 1.24 0.48
N GLN A 39 -12.54 1.20 -0.74
CA GLN A 39 -13.97 1.26 -1.03
C GLN A 39 -14.70 0.07 -0.45
N ARG A 40 -15.85 0.31 0.17
CA ARG A 40 -16.73 -0.73 0.72
C ARG A 40 -18.02 -0.87 -0.08
N LYS A 41 -18.62 0.25 -0.50
CA LYS A 41 -19.93 0.28 -1.17
C LYS A 41 -19.78 0.18 -2.68
N GLY A 42 -20.80 -0.29 -3.34
CA GLY A 42 -20.85 -0.33 -4.80
C GLY A 42 -20.07 -1.46 -5.44
N LEU A 43 -19.67 -2.48 -4.67
CA LEU A 43 -18.94 -3.63 -5.20
C LEU A 43 -19.83 -4.61 -5.96
N GLY A 44 -21.13 -4.60 -5.69
CA GLY A 44 -22.08 -5.50 -6.37
C GLY A 44 -21.92 -6.97 -6.03
N ILE A 45 -21.29 -7.28 -4.90
CA ILE A 45 -20.98 -8.65 -4.50
C ILE A 45 -21.65 -8.94 -3.17
N ALA A 46 -22.42 -10.04 -3.13
CA ALA A 46 -23.02 -10.53 -1.91
C ALA A 46 -21.99 -11.36 -1.13
N HIS A 47 -21.81 -11.02 0.13
CA HIS A 47 -20.90 -11.73 1.02
C HIS A 47 -21.40 -11.58 2.46
N SER A 48 -21.11 -12.57 3.31
CA SER A 48 -21.54 -12.58 4.71
C SER A 48 -20.93 -11.44 5.54
N GLU A 49 -19.76 -10.96 5.16
CA GLU A 49 -19.07 -9.86 5.82
C GLU A 49 -18.88 -8.70 4.83
N PRO A 50 -18.75 -7.47 5.34
CA PRO A 50 -18.40 -6.35 4.47
C PRO A 50 -17.05 -6.58 3.80
N LEU A 51 -16.99 -6.34 2.50
CA LEU A 51 -15.75 -6.44 1.72
C LEU A 51 -15.26 -5.05 1.35
N TYR A 52 -13.94 -4.93 1.32
CA TYR A 52 -13.26 -3.69 0.97
C TYR A 52 -12.34 -3.94 -0.22
N VAL A 53 -12.20 -2.96 -1.07
CA VAL A 53 -11.19 -3.01 -2.14
C VAL A 53 -9.82 -2.89 -1.49
N LEU A 54 -9.04 -3.96 -1.54
CA LEU A 54 -7.71 -4.01 -0.96
C LEU A 54 -6.66 -3.45 -1.93
N ARG A 55 -6.78 -3.83 -3.20
CA ARG A 55 -5.92 -3.32 -4.26
C ARG A 55 -6.48 -3.66 -5.63
N LYS A 56 -5.93 -3.02 -6.64
CA LYS A 56 -6.20 -3.31 -8.05
C LYS A 56 -4.96 -3.97 -8.66
N ASP A 57 -5.12 -5.13 -9.25
CA ASP A 57 -4.05 -5.79 -9.98
C ASP A 57 -4.25 -5.53 -11.48
N ARG A 58 -3.52 -4.58 -12.00
CA ARG A 58 -3.65 -4.17 -13.39
C ARG A 58 -3.13 -5.19 -14.37
N ALA A 59 -2.11 -5.97 -13.98
CA ALA A 59 -1.52 -7.00 -14.83
C ALA A 59 -2.53 -8.11 -15.13
N ASP A 60 -3.27 -8.54 -14.12
CA ASP A 60 -4.27 -9.60 -14.22
C ASP A 60 -5.69 -9.05 -14.41
N ASN A 61 -5.85 -7.74 -14.51
CA ASN A 61 -7.15 -7.09 -14.56
C ASN A 61 -8.08 -7.55 -13.44
N ALA A 62 -7.53 -7.74 -12.24
CA ALA A 62 -8.24 -8.28 -11.09
C ALA A 62 -8.46 -7.22 -10.01
N LEU A 63 -9.65 -7.25 -9.42
CA LEU A 63 -9.98 -6.47 -8.24
C LEU A 63 -9.84 -7.38 -7.01
N ILE A 64 -8.93 -7.03 -6.11
CA ILE A 64 -8.69 -7.82 -4.91
C ILE A 64 -9.48 -7.21 -3.76
N VAL A 65 -10.38 -8.00 -3.18
CA VAL A 65 -11.23 -7.58 -2.07
C VAL A 65 -11.02 -8.48 -0.87
N GLY A 66 -11.40 -7.99 0.31
CA GLY A 66 -11.29 -8.78 1.52
C GLY A 66 -11.84 -8.06 2.73
N PRO A 67 -11.78 -8.70 3.90
CA PRO A 67 -12.26 -8.12 5.14
C PRO A 67 -11.42 -6.89 5.54
N ARG A 68 -12.02 -6.04 6.37
CA ARG A 68 -11.37 -4.81 6.84
C ARG A 68 -10.01 -5.06 7.48
N ALA A 69 -9.83 -6.19 8.15
CA ALA A 69 -8.57 -6.53 8.80
C ALA A 69 -7.39 -6.63 7.83
N LEU A 70 -7.65 -6.89 6.55
CA LEU A 70 -6.63 -6.94 5.50
C LEU A 70 -6.44 -5.60 4.80
N LEU A 71 -7.29 -4.61 5.10
CA LEU A 71 -7.16 -3.26 4.56
C LEU A 71 -6.04 -2.57 5.31
N GLY A 72 -4.93 -2.41 4.65
CA GLY A 72 -3.81 -1.74 5.27
C GLY A 72 -2.51 -2.05 4.58
N MET A 73 -1.64 -1.06 4.63
CA MET A 73 -0.29 -1.16 4.13
C MET A 73 0.63 -1.48 5.29
N ARG A 74 1.54 -2.43 5.09
CA ARG A 74 2.54 -2.82 6.08
C ARG A 74 3.95 -2.41 5.69
N ALA A 75 4.17 -2.17 4.40
CA ALA A 75 5.49 -1.82 3.90
C ALA A 75 5.37 -1.01 2.61
N CYS A 76 6.40 -0.24 2.30
CA CYS A 76 6.52 0.38 1.00
C CYS A 76 7.97 0.41 0.54
N LEU A 77 8.13 0.50 -0.78
CA LEU A 77 9.41 0.70 -1.44
C LEU A 77 9.34 2.00 -2.21
N THR A 78 10.34 2.86 -2.05
CA THR A 78 10.41 4.13 -2.77
C THR A 78 11.28 3.99 -4.03
N GLY A 79 11.23 4.99 -4.89
CA GLY A 79 12.27 5.23 -5.88
C GLY A 79 13.54 5.76 -5.22
N PRO A 80 14.47 6.32 -6.02
CA PRO A 80 15.70 6.87 -5.48
C PRO A 80 15.43 7.87 -4.35
N ALA A 81 16.07 7.66 -3.21
CA ALA A 81 15.82 8.44 -2.01
C ALA A 81 16.73 9.66 -1.92
N ASN A 82 16.19 10.72 -1.35
CA ASN A 82 16.95 11.88 -0.92
C ASN A 82 17.35 11.66 0.53
N ILE A 83 18.64 11.54 0.80
CA ILE A 83 19.18 11.23 2.12
C ILE A 83 19.70 12.52 2.75
N LEU A 84 19.07 12.96 3.82
CA LEU A 84 19.46 14.19 4.53
C LEU A 84 20.38 13.90 5.71
N VAL A 85 20.23 12.71 6.32
CA VAL A 85 21.09 12.21 7.39
C VAL A 85 21.59 10.84 6.98
N PRO A 86 22.91 10.58 7.04
CA PRO A 86 23.45 9.28 6.67
C PRO A 86 22.76 8.15 7.45
N PRO A 87 22.44 7.02 6.79
CA PRO A 87 21.70 5.93 7.43
C PRO A 87 22.32 5.37 8.69
N GLU A 88 23.64 5.38 8.79
CA GLU A 88 24.38 4.93 9.98
C GLU A 88 24.08 5.78 11.23
N HIS A 89 23.49 6.96 11.03
CA HIS A 89 23.10 7.86 12.13
C HIS A 89 21.60 7.83 12.41
N TRP A 90 20.84 6.99 11.71
CA TRP A 90 19.42 6.87 11.98
C TRP A 90 19.20 6.09 13.28
N PRO A 91 18.19 6.46 14.08
CA PRO A 91 17.79 5.62 15.22
C PRO A 91 17.27 4.28 14.72
N GLU A 92 17.29 3.27 15.60
CA GLU A 92 16.76 1.95 15.26
C GLU A 92 15.28 2.02 14.85
N ASP A 93 14.50 2.77 15.61
CA ASP A 93 13.10 3.05 15.29
C ASP A 93 12.96 4.46 14.74
N VAL A 94 12.43 4.56 13.55
CA VAL A 94 12.14 5.84 12.91
C VAL A 94 10.64 6.08 12.85
N LEU A 95 10.25 7.30 12.55
CA LEU A 95 8.87 7.65 12.26
C LEU A 95 8.74 7.83 10.75
N ALA A 96 7.66 7.30 10.20
CA ALA A 96 7.40 7.38 8.77
C ALA A 96 6.05 8.03 8.50
N ARG A 97 6.01 8.91 7.49
CA ARG A 97 4.78 9.45 6.92
C ARG A 97 4.78 9.08 5.45
N LEU A 98 3.76 8.32 5.04
CA LEU A 98 3.72 7.72 3.71
C LEU A 98 2.68 8.35 2.79
N ARG A 99 1.99 9.36 3.26
CA ARG A 99 1.09 10.16 2.44
C ARG A 99 0.84 11.52 3.09
N HIS A 100 0.36 12.46 2.28
CA HIS A 100 0.04 13.80 2.73
C HIS A 100 -1.00 13.78 3.87
N ARG A 101 -0.79 14.61 4.88
CA ARG A 101 -1.64 14.74 6.07
C ARG A 101 -1.75 13.48 6.94
N GLN A 102 -0.95 12.48 6.68
CA GLN A 102 -0.87 11.34 7.57
C GLN A 102 -0.04 11.71 8.80
N ARG A 103 -0.45 11.21 9.97
CA ARG A 103 0.37 11.28 11.16
C ARG A 103 1.58 10.35 10.99
N ALA A 104 2.76 10.80 11.41
CA ALA A 104 3.95 9.94 11.39
C ALA A 104 3.78 8.77 12.34
N VAL A 105 4.16 7.58 11.91
CA VAL A 105 3.99 6.32 12.65
C VAL A 105 5.30 5.57 12.76
N SER A 106 5.42 4.73 13.77
CA SER A 106 6.62 3.94 14.01
C SER A 106 6.91 2.99 12.86
N ALA A 107 8.17 2.94 12.45
CA ALA A 107 8.61 2.13 11.33
C ALA A 107 10.08 1.76 11.47
N GLN A 108 10.50 0.84 10.63
CA GLN A 108 11.90 0.54 10.38
C GLN A 108 12.19 0.83 8.91
N ALA A 109 13.38 1.31 8.62
CA ALA A 109 13.76 1.65 7.27
C ALA A 109 15.18 1.23 6.98
N VAL A 110 15.40 0.72 5.78
CA VAL A 110 16.73 0.38 5.27
C VAL A 110 16.89 0.92 3.86
N LEU A 111 18.12 1.23 3.49
CA LEU A 111 18.47 1.53 2.10
C LEU A 111 18.77 0.23 1.39
N ASP A 112 18.08 0.02 0.27
CA ASP A 112 18.34 -1.06 -0.66
C ASP A 112 18.82 -0.42 -1.97
N GLY A 113 20.13 -0.32 -2.12
CA GLY A 113 20.72 0.52 -3.15
C GLY A 113 20.42 2.01 -2.86
N GLU A 114 19.73 2.66 -3.79
CA GLU A 114 19.29 4.06 -3.63
C GLU A 114 17.86 4.20 -3.12
N ARG A 115 17.16 3.09 -2.95
CA ARG A 115 15.73 3.05 -2.62
C ARG A 115 15.53 2.80 -1.13
N LEU A 116 14.48 3.40 -0.56
CA LEU A 116 14.08 3.13 0.81
C LEU A 116 13.09 2.00 0.86
N ARG A 117 13.37 1.04 1.73
CA ARG A 117 12.42 0.00 2.12
C ARG A 117 11.94 0.33 3.53
N ILE A 118 10.65 0.62 3.65
CA ILE A 118 10.05 1.06 4.91
C ILE A 118 9.06 -0.01 5.36
N THR A 119 9.26 -0.51 6.59
CA THR A 119 8.37 -1.50 7.19
C THR A 119 7.68 -0.87 8.39
N LEU A 120 6.35 -0.86 8.38
CA LEU A 120 5.54 -0.25 9.43
C LEU A 120 5.36 -1.21 10.60
N GLU A 121 5.41 -0.69 11.81
CA GLU A 121 5.17 -1.49 13.02
C GLU A 121 3.73 -2.01 13.08
N ALA A 122 2.78 -1.20 12.64
CA ALA A 122 1.37 -1.57 12.56
C ALA A 122 0.82 -1.17 11.19
N PRO A 123 -0.16 -1.92 10.65
CA PRO A 123 -0.77 -1.58 9.38
C PRO A 123 -1.36 -0.17 9.39
N GLN A 124 -1.19 0.55 8.29
CA GLN A 124 -1.72 1.89 8.12
C GLN A 124 -2.62 1.94 6.89
N PHE A 125 -3.45 2.96 6.79
CA PHE A 125 -4.23 3.21 5.58
C PHE A 125 -3.29 3.30 4.38
N PRO A 126 -3.63 2.65 3.25
CA PRO A 126 -2.70 2.57 2.12
C PRO A 126 -2.27 3.94 1.59
N SER A 127 -0.98 4.06 1.30
CA SER A 127 -0.46 5.10 0.44
C SER A 127 -0.71 4.72 -1.03
N ALA A 128 -0.13 5.44 -1.95
CA ALA A 128 -0.23 5.13 -3.36
C ALA A 128 1.08 5.48 -4.06
N PRO A 129 1.42 4.80 -5.16
CA PRO A 129 2.54 5.24 -6.00
C PRO A 129 2.40 6.71 -6.37
N GLY A 130 3.50 7.44 -6.30
CA GLY A 130 3.52 8.89 -6.53
C GLY A 130 3.43 9.73 -5.28
N GLN A 131 2.98 9.19 -4.15
CA GLN A 131 3.01 9.87 -2.86
C GLN A 131 4.45 9.96 -2.35
N VAL A 132 4.74 10.99 -1.56
CA VAL A 132 6.06 11.14 -0.95
C VAL A 132 6.08 10.46 0.42
N ALA A 133 7.04 9.56 0.60
CA ALA A 133 7.34 8.97 1.89
C ALA A 133 8.45 9.78 2.56
N ALA A 134 8.30 10.09 3.84
CA ALA A 134 9.31 10.80 4.61
C ALA A 134 9.60 10.08 5.91
N LEU A 135 10.89 10.05 6.29
CA LEU A 135 11.36 9.48 7.54
C LEU A 135 11.80 10.59 8.49
N TYR A 136 11.46 10.42 9.76
CA TYR A 136 11.79 11.38 10.82
C TYR A 136 12.39 10.66 12.02
N ASP A 137 13.20 11.39 12.80
CA ASP A 137 13.55 10.95 14.13
C ASP A 137 12.44 11.36 15.13
N ALA A 138 12.57 10.96 16.38
CA ALA A 138 11.59 11.27 17.41
C ALA A 138 11.43 12.77 17.69
N GLY A 139 12.44 13.56 17.38
CA GLY A 139 12.40 15.01 17.52
C GLY A 139 11.79 15.74 16.33
N GLY A 140 11.38 15.02 15.30
CA GLY A 140 10.77 15.59 14.10
C GLY A 140 11.77 16.01 13.02
N ARG A 141 13.05 15.65 13.16
CA ARG A 141 14.06 15.94 12.15
C ARG A 141 13.86 15.02 10.95
N VAL A 142 13.82 15.56 9.76
CA VAL A 142 13.71 14.77 8.52
C VAL A 142 15.03 14.06 8.25
N LEU A 143 14.97 12.74 8.12
CA LEU A 143 16.13 11.89 7.86
C LEU A 143 16.32 11.60 6.39
N ALA A 144 15.24 11.31 5.70
CA ALA A 144 15.24 10.95 4.29
C ALA A 144 13.83 11.00 3.72
N GLY A 145 13.73 10.94 2.40
CA GLY A 145 12.45 10.85 1.71
C GLY A 145 12.59 10.28 0.32
N GLY A 146 11.49 9.82 -0.22
CA GLY A 146 11.43 9.28 -1.58
C GLY A 146 10.00 9.14 -2.06
N VAL A 147 9.83 8.94 -3.35
CA VAL A 147 8.50 8.76 -3.94
C VAL A 147 8.12 7.28 -3.84
N VAL A 148 6.94 7.02 -3.29
CA VAL A 148 6.43 5.65 -3.18
C VAL A 148 6.26 5.06 -4.56
N GLU A 149 6.79 3.86 -4.78
CA GLU A 149 6.63 3.09 -6.02
C GLU A 149 5.83 1.82 -5.81
N GLU A 150 6.02 1.15 -4.67
CA GLU A 150 5.30 -0.08 -4.33
C GLU A 150 4.80 -0.02 -2.90
N ILE A 151 3.63 -0.57 -2.66
CA ILE A 151 3.07 -0.77 -1.32
C ILE A 151 2.72 -2.24 -1.12
N ARG A 152 2.82 -2.71 0.12
CA ARG A 152 2.53 -4.09 0.47
C ARG A 152 1.80 -4.22 1.80
#